data_6b2a14ffb5958a9e281289571dd8c44f
#
_entry.id   6b2a14ffb5958a9e281289571dd8c44f
#
_cell.length_a   1.000
_cell.length_b   1.000
_cell.length_c   1.000
_cell.angle_alpha   90.00
_cell.angle_beta   90.00
_cell.angle_gamma   90.00
#
_symmetry.space_group_name_H-M   'P 1'
#
loop_
_entity.id
_entity.type
_entity.pdbx_description
1 polymer ?
#
loop_
_entity_poly.entity_id
_entity_poly.type
_entity_poly.pdbx_seq_one_letter_code
_entity_poly.pdbx_strand_id
1 'polypeptide(L)'
;MAAVVLSGINMEKIRSPRNHTTELNDGERALYAPKLCTAFQPLSQEEIINRTYNGNLFDVIKFFPPESVDLMIIDPPYNLSKNFGGNKFTARSNDAYREYLESWFPLIVRVLKKNASLYICGDWKCTAALYTVVNNFLTVRNRITWQREKGRGAVSNWKNSCEDIWFATVGPDYYFDADAVKQKRRVIAPYRENGEPKDWKETDDGKFRLTCASNFWDDITVPYWSMSENTDHPAQKPEKLIAKLILASSKPGALVFDPFLGSGTTSVTAKKLGRKYCGIEMNTEYCLLAEKRLARADCDKSIQGYSGGVFWERNTGREQGK
;
A
#
# COMPACT_ATOMS: atom_id res chain seq x y z
N MET A 1 -23.47 -19.54 50.85
CA MET A 1 -23.97 -18.79 49.64
C MET A 1 -22.89 -18.90 48.57
N ALA A 2 -23.13 -19.72 47.56
CA ALA A 2 -22.20 -19.93 46.46
C ALA A 2 -22.34 -18.83 45.45
N ALA A 3 -21.26 -18.10 45.15
CA ALA A 3 -21.22 -17.11 44.09
C ALA A 3 -21.08 -17.85 42.77
N VAL A 4 -22.13 -17.72 41.93
CA VAL A 4 -22.12 -18.20 40.54
C VAL A 4 -21.26 -17.23 39.73
N VAL A 5 -20.10 -17.71 39.27
CA VAL A 5 -19.26 -17.03 38.30
C VAL A 5 -19.98 -17.19 36.93
N LEU A 6 -20.64 -16.15 36.47
CA LEU A 6 -21.12 -16.06 35.10
C LEU A 6 -19.93 -15.90 34.16
N SER A 7 -19.56 -16.98 33.47
CA SER A 7 -18.63 -16.98 32.36
C SER A 7 -19.15 -16.02 31.28
N GLY A 8 -18.35 -15.01 30.97
CA GLY A 8 -18.69 -14.00 29.95
C GLY A 8 -18.89 -14.63 28.60
N ILE A 9 -20.13 -14.62 28.12
CA ILE A 9 -20.47 -14.86 26.72
C ILE A 9 -19.86 -13.72 25.95
N ASN A 10 -18.87 -14.01 25.11
CA ASN A 10 -18.36 -13.07 24.11
C ASN A 10 -19.50 -12.77 23.14
N MET A 11 -20.26 -11.70 23.41
CA MET A 11 -21.24 -11.22 22.42
C MET A 11 -20.47 -10.74 21.22
N GLU A 12 -20.51 -11.49 20.11
CA GLU A 12 -20.06 -10.99 18.81
C GLU A 12 -20.74 -9.65 18.55
N LYS A 13 -19.92 -8.60 18.43
CA LYS A 13 -20.42 -7.26 18.09
C LYS A 13 -21.06 -7.34 16.71
N ILE A 14 -22.39 -7.33 16.65
CA ILE A 14 -23.12 -7.24 15.38
C ILE A 14 -22.69 -5.96 14.67
N ARG A 15 -22.03 -6.11 13.53
CA ARG A 15 -21.58 -4.98 12.72
C ARG A 15 -22.77 -4.33 12.01
N SER A 16 -22.68 -3.01 11.78
CA SER A 16 -23.68 -2.28 11.00
C SER A 16 -23.81 -2.88 9.59
N PRO A 17 -25.03 -2.90 9.00
CA PRO A 17 -25.24 -3.36 7.61
C PRO A 17 -24.39 -2.62 6.56
N ARG A 18 -23.91 -1.42 6.87
CA ARG A 18 -22.99 -0.64 6.01
C ARG A 18 -21.52 -0.97 6.23
N ASN A 19 -21.21 -1.93 7.09
CA ASN A 19 -19.81 -2.32 7.34
C ASN A 19 -19.38 -3.33 6.28
N HIS A 20 -18.45 -2.91 5.40
CA HIS A 20 -17.88 -3.72 4.31
C HIS A 20 -16.48 -4.28 4.65
N THR A 21 -16.05 -4.19 5.91
CA THR A 21 -14.75 -4.72 6.34
C THR A 21 -14.65 -6.20 5.98
N THR A 22 -13.60 -6.53 5.23
CA THR A 22 -13.33 -7.92 4.83
C THR A 22 -12.87 -8.74 6.03
N GLU A 23 -13.56 -9.84 6.29
CA GLU A 23 -13.26 -10.84 7.33
C GLU A 23 -13.13 -12.22 6.69
N LEU A 24 -12.60 -13.16 7.43
CA LEU A 24 -12.49 -14.56 7.06
C LEU A 24 -13.42 -15.41 7.93
N ASN A 25 -14.16 -16.32 7.33
CA ASN A 25 -14.80 -17.43 8.02
C ASN A 25 -13.95 -18.71 7.91
N ASP A 26 -14.30 -19.76 8.63
CA ASP A 26 -13.49 -21.00 8.68
C ASP A 26 -13.43 -21.71 7.32
N GLY A 27 -14.52 -21.70 6.55
CA GLY A 27 -14.53 -22.24 5.19
C GLY A 27 -13.56 -21.49 4.26
N GLU A 28 -13.49 -20.17 4.37
CA GLU A 28 -12.56 -19.35 3.60
C GLU A 28 -11.10 -19.56 4.04
N ARG A 29 -10.84 -19.74 5.34
CA ARG A 29 -9.50 -20.11 5.83
C ARG A 29 -9.05 -21.42 5.20
N ALA A 30 -9.92 -22.45 5.21
CA ALA A 30 -9.63 -23.73 4.57
C ALA A 30 -9.42 -23.61 3.05
N LEU A 31 -10.19 -22.74 2.38
CA LEU A 31 -10.09 -22.49 0.94
C LEU A 31 -8.80 -21.80 0.54
N TYR A 32 -8.33 -20.82 1.32
CA TYR A 32 -7.16 -20.00 0.97
C TYR A 32 -5.85 -20.53 1.53
N ALA A 33 -5.85 -21.32 2.60
CA ALA A 33 -4.63 -21.87 3.18
C ALA A 33 -3.73 -22.63 2.18
N PRO A 34 -4.27 -23.46 1.26
CA PRO A 34 -3.44 -24.17 0.26
C PRO A 34 -2.79 -23.23 -0.79
N LYS A 35 -3.20 -21.95 -0.89
CA LYS A 35 -2.61 -20.99 -1.82
C LYS A 35 -1.38 -20.31 -1.26
N LEU A 36 -1.16 -20.41 0.04
CA LEU A 36 0.01 -19.82 0.70
C LEU A 36 1.26 -20.63 0.36
N CYS A 37 2.30 -19.91 -0.05
CA CYS A 37 3.58 -20.51 -0.38
C CYS A 37 4.55 -20.43 0.81
N THR A 38 5.49 -21.35 0.84
CA THR A 38 6.67 -21.35 1.71
C THR A 38 7.90 -21.53 0.83
N ALA A 39 9.06 -21.08 1.30
CA ALA A 39 10.31 -21.23 0.56
C ALA A 39 11.35 -21.98 1.42
N PHE A 40 11.90 -23.07 0.88
CA PHE A 40 12.89 -23.90 1.55
C PHE A 40 14.16 -24.12 0.71
N GLN A 41 14.13 -23.71 -0.57
CA GLN A 41 15.20 -23.82 -1.56
C GLN A 41 15.15 -22.64 -2.52
N PRO A 42 16.23 -22.38 -3.28
CA PRO A 42 16.24 -21.33 -4.30
C PRO A 42 15.05 -21.44 -5.25
N LEU A 43 14.37 -20.32 -5.48
CA LEU A 43 13.18 -20.19 -6.31
C LEU A 43 13.54 -19.68 -7.71
N SER A 44 12.83 -20.15 -8.72
CA SER A 44 12.87 -19.57 -10.06
C SER A 44 12.07 -18.28 -10.15
N GLN A 45 12.21 -17.56 -11.27
CA GLN A 45 11.42 -16.36 -11.55
C GLN A 45 9.91 -16.65 -11.60
N GLU A 46 9.53 -17.80 -12.16
CA GLU A 46 8.12 -18.22 -12.30
C GLU A 46 7.49 -18.55 -10.96
N GLU A 47 8.26 -19.12 -10.04
CA GLU A 47 7.76 -19.51 -8.72
C GLU A 47 7.42 -18.32 -7.82
N ILE A 48 8.02 -17.15 -8.05
CA ILE A 48 7.69 -15.95 -7.27
C ILE A 48 6.53 -15.12 -7.87
N ILE A 49 6.11 -15.41 -9.11
CA ILE A 49 5.06 -14.64 -9.79
C ILE A 49 3.67 -15.03 -9.27
N ASN A 50 2.87 -14.00 -8.89
CA ASN A 50 1.50 -14.13 -8.39
C ASN A 50 1.39 -15.06 -7.16
N ARG A 51 2.29 -14.86 -6.20
CA ARG A 51 2.40 -15.67 -4.98
C ARG A 51 2.38 -14.83 -3.72
N THR A 52 1.78 -15.40 -2.68
CA THR A 52 1.84 -14.93 -1.29
C THR A 52 2.68 -15.92 -0.49
N TYR A 53 3.82 -15.49 0.01
CA TYR A 53 4.69 -16.28 0.87
C TYR A 53 4.37 -16.01 2.33
N ASN A 54 3.98 -17.07 3.05
CA ASN A 54 3.78 -17.01 4.50
C ASN A 54 5.08 -17.37 5.22
N GLY A 55 5.72 -16.39 5.84
CA GLY A 55 6.96 -16.57 6.58
C GLY A 55 7.63 -15.26 6.96
N ASN A 56 8.68 -15.39 7.74
CA ASN A 56 9.52 -14.25 8.10
C ASN A 56 10.35 -13.80 6.89
N LEU A 57 10.47 -12.49 6.69
CA LEU A 57 11.25 -11.92 5.59
C LEU A 57 12.67 -12.51 5.49
N PHE A 58 13.38 -12.60 6.62
CA PHE A 58 14.75 -13.12 6.64
C PHE A 58 14.88 -14.57 6.16
N ASP A 59 13.83 -15.38 6.42
CA ASP A 59 13.84 -16.80 6.07
C ASP A 59 13.45 -17.03 4.60
N VAL A 60 12.58 -16.19 4.05
CA VAL A 60 12.00 -16.35 2.72
C VAL A 60 12.83 -15.66 1.65
N ILE A 61 13.25 -14.41 1.87
CA ILE A 61 13.89 -13.56 0.83
C ILE A 61 15.21 -14.12 0.31
N LYS A 62 15.94 -14.88 1.13
CA LYS A 62 17.21 -15.51 0.75
C LYS A 62 17.09 -16.48 -0.43
N PHE A 63 15.90 -17.03 -0.64
CA PHE A 63 15.59 -17.96 -1.72
C PHE A 63 15.12 -17.29 -3.01
N PHE A 64 14.78 -16.00 -2.97
CA PHE A 64 14.33 -15.27 -4.16
C PHE A 64 15.48 -15.07 -5.15
N PRO A 65 15.21 -15.20 -6.46
CA PRO A 65 16.22 -14.94 -7.49
C PRO A 65 16.66 -13.47 -7.46
N PRO A 66 17.94 -13.18 -7.67
CA PRO A 66 18.42 -11.82 -7.81
C PRO A 66 17.84 -11.15 -9.06
N GLU A 67 17.81 -9.81 -9.09
CA GLU A 67 17.40 -9.00 -10.25
C GLU A 67 16.07 -9.45 -10.88
N SER A 68 15.07 -9.78 -10.03
CA SER A 68 13.79 -10.37 -10.46
C SER A 68 12.62 -9.39 -10.40
N VAL A 69 12.71 -8.35 -9.57
CA VAL A 69 11.62 -7.42 -9.21
C VAL A 69 11.75 -6.11 -9.97
N ASP A 70 10.64 -5.64 -10.58
CA ASP A 70 10.60 -4.38 -11.33
C ASP A 70 10.23 -3.18 -10.43
N LEU A 71 9.33 -3.39 -9.48
CA LEU A 71 8.88 -2.37 -8.54
C LEU A 71 8.71 -2.96 -7.15
N MET A 72 9.25 -2.29 -6.14
CA MET A 72 9.07 -2.66 -4.74
C MET A 72 8.34 -1.56 -3.99
N ILE A 73 7.31 -1.93 -3.22
CA ILE A 73 6.56 -1.02 -2.35
C ILE A 73 6.60 -1.60 -0.95
N ILE A 74 7.08 -0.81 0.01
CA ILE A 74 7.41 -1.26 1.35
C ILE A 74 6.67 -0.42 2.39
N ASP A 75 5.92 -1.08 3.26
CA ASP A 75 5.35 -0.48 4.47
C ASP A 75 5.88 -1.21 5.71
N PRO A 76 7.12 -0.94 6.11
CA PRO A 76 7.77 -1.70 7.19
C PRO A 76 7.15 -1.33 8.54
N PRO A 77 7.37 -2.12 9.61
CA PRO A 77 7.01 -1.71 10.94
C PRO A 77 7.69 -0.37 11.29
N TYR A 78 6.88 0.66 11.55
CA TYR A 78 7.38 1.98 11.97
C TYR A 78 7.97 1.89 13.38
N ASN A 79 8.84 2.84 13.73
CA ASN A 79 9.46 2.91 15.06
C ASN A 79 8.45 3.30 16.16
N LEU A 80 7.37 2.53 16.25
CA LEU A 80 6.26 2.69 17.21
C LEU A 80 5.99 1.36 17.89
N SER A 81 5.65 1.41 19.19
CA SER A 81 5.18 0.22 19.90
C SER A 81 3.78 -0.15 19.41
N LYS A 82 3.67 -1.22 18.64
CA LYS A 82 2.41 -1.68 18.04
C LYS A 82 2.36 -3.21 17.98
N ASN A 83 1.16 -3.77 18.12
CA ASN A 83 0.89 -5.19 17.95
C ASN A 83 0.25 -5.43 16.57
N PHE A 84 0.83 -6.34 15.81
CA PHE A 84 0.36 -6.76 14.49
C PHE A 84 -0.09 -8.24 14.59
N GLY A 85 -1.35 -8.45 15.00
CA GLY A 85 -1.91 -9.80 15.09
C GLY A 85 -1.11 -10.79 15.93
N GLY A 86 -0.65 -10.37 17.12
CA GLY A 86 0.18 -11.20 18.03
C GLY A 86 1.68 -10.89 17.97
N ASN A 87 2.17 -10.33 16.86
CA ASN A 87 3.58 -9.91 16.73
C ASN A 87 3.76 -8.48 17.21
N LYS A 88 4.48 -8.30 18.32
CA LYS A 88 4.69 -6.99 18.94
C LYS A 88 5.99 -6.36 18.42
N PHE A 89 5.89 -5.22 17.75
CA PHE A 89 7.03 -4.34 17.50
C PHE A 89 7.13 -3.32 18.64
N THR A 90 8.33 -3.13 19.19
CA THR A 90 8.59 -2.16 20.26
C THR A 90 9.42 -1.02 19.71
N ALA A 91 9.04 0.21 20.02
CA ALA A 91 9.80 1.41 19.64
C ALA A 91 11.24 1.35 20.21
N ARG A 92 12.20 1.79 19.41
CA ARG A 92 13.64 1.75 19.67
C ARG A 92 14.22 3.17 19.59
N SER A 93 15.48 3.35 19.99
CA SER A 93 16.21 4.56 19.62
C SER A 93 16.31 4.69 18.09
N ASN A 94 16.57 5.89 17.57
CA ASN A 94 16.70 6.08 16.12
C ASN A 94 17.88 5.27 15.55
N ASP A 95 18.98 5.14 16.28
CA ASP A 95 20.12 4.32 15.85
C ASP A 95 19.77 2.84 15.82
N ALA A 96 19.15 2.30 16.86
CA ALA A 96 18.71 0.91 16.88
C ALA A 96 17.63 0.61 15.83
N TYR A 97 16.81 1.60 15.46
CA TYR A 97 15.86 1.45 14.35
C TYR A 97 16.58 1.46 13.00
N ARG A 98 17.61 2.30 12.83
CA ARG A 98 18.46 2.28 11.65
C ARG A 98 19.16 0.93 11.47
N GLU A 99 19.77 0.39 12.54
CA GLU A 99 20.37 -0.95 12.53
C GLU A 99 19.36 -2.03 12.14
N TYR A 100 18.14 -1.96 12.66
CA TYR A 100 17.05 -2.85 12.24
C TYR A 100 16.76 -2.75 10.74
N LEU A 101 16.69 -1.54 10.17
CA LEU A 101 16.52 -1.36 8.73
C LEU A 101 17.69 -1.94 7.95
N GLU A 102 18.92 -1.66 8.36
CA GLU A 102 20.16 -2.14 7.72
C GLU A 102 20.29 -3.68 7.77
N SER A 103 19.64 -4.34 8.73
CA SER A 103 19.68 -5.80 8.84
C SER A 103 18.96 -6.54 7.71
N TRP A 104 17.92 -5.95 7.12
CA TRP A 104 17.12 -6.58 6.07
C TRP A 104 17.16 -5.84 4.72
N PHE A 105 17.45 -4.54 4.71
CA PHE A 105 17.40 -3.73 3.49
C PHE A 105 18.34 -4.27 2.38
N PRO A 106 19.60 -4.66 2.65
CA PRO A 106 20.47 -5.26 1.63
C PRO A 106 19.89 -6.53 1.00
N LEU A 107 19.14 -7.31 1.79
CA LEU A 107 18.56 -8.56 1.31
C LEU A 107 17.48 -8.31 0.23
N ILE A 108 16.68 -7.25 0.41
CA ILE A 108 15.65 -6.89 -0.55
C ILE A 108 16.21 -6.14 -1.77
N VAL A 109 17.28 -5.35 -1.59
CA VAL A 109 17.95 -4.68 -2.72
C VAL A 109 18.49 -5.70 -3.73
N ARG A 110 19.00 -6.83 -3.27
CA ARG A 110 19.52 -7.90 -4.12
C ARG A 110 18.51 -8.40 -5.17
N VAL A 111 17.23 -8.40 -4.86
CA VAL A 111 16.19 -8.90 -5.76
C VAL A 111 15.68 -7.85 -6.76
N LEU A 112 16.06 -6.58 -6.60
CA LEU A 112 15.69 -5.50 -7.51
C LEU A 112 16.47 -5.61 -8.84
N LYS A 113 15.77 -5.41 -9.96
CA LYS A 113 16.40 -5.25 -11.28
C LYS A 113 17.20 -3.95 -11.32
N LYS A 114 18.16 -3.86 -12.24
CA LYS A 114 19.02 -2.65 -12.41
C LYS A 114 18.24 -1.37 -12.72
N ASN A 115 17.06 -1.50 -13.34
CA ASN A 115 16.16 -0.41 -13.69
C ASN A 115 14.92 -0.34 -12.77
N ALA A 116 14.95 -1.05 -11.64
CA ALA A 116 13.82 -1.08 -10.71
C ALA A 116 13.66 0.20 -9.91
N SER A 117 12.43 0.43 -9.50
CA SER A 117 12.01 1.48 -8.57
C SER A 117 11.61 0.92 -7.21
N LEU A 118 11.80 1.73 -6.16
CA LEU A 118 11.41 1.39 -4.80
C LEU A 118 10.66 2.56 -4.16
N TYR A 119 9.59 2.24 -3.45
CA TYR A 119 8.90 3.17 -2.53
C TYR A 119 8.89 2.58 -1.13
N ILE A 120 9.23 3.40 -0.13
CA ILE A 120 9.18 2.98 1.27
C ILE A 120 8.45 4.01 2.11
N CYS A 121 7.43 3.54 2.83
CA CYS A 121 6.58 4.36 3.69
C CYS A 121 7.19 4.54 5.08
N GLY A 122 6.91 5.68 5.71
CA GLY A 122 7.28 5.93 7.08
C GLY A 122 6.59 7.14 7.68
N ASP A 123 6.55 7.20 9.01
CA ASP A 123 6.11 8.39 9.73
C ASP A 123 7.30 9.34 10.00
N TRP A 124 6.99 10.52 10.56
CA TRP A 124 8.00 11.53 10.86
C TRP A 124 9.10 11.06 11.83
N LYS A 125 8.83 10.04 12.69
CA LYS A 125 9.81 9.51 13.64
C LYS A 125 10.85 8.63 12.99
N CYS A 126 10.46 7.90 11.94
CA CYS A 126 11.36 6.98 11.24
C CYS A 126 11.88 7.53 9.90
N THR A 127 11.33 8.63 9.40
CA THR A 127 11.64 9.17 8.05
C THR A 127 13.13 9.47 7.85
N ALA A 128 13.84 9.99 8.86
CA ALA A 128 15.27 10.27 8.76
C ALA A 128 16.12 8.99 8.67
N ALA A 129 15.81 7.97 9.46
CA ALA A 129 16.50 6.68 9.40
C ALA A 129 16.24 5.99 8.06
N LEU A 130 14.99 6.01 7.57
CA LEU A 130 14.62 5.48 6.26
C LEU A 130 15.39 6.16 5.14
N TYR A 131 15.42 7.51 5.11
CA TYR A 131 16.19 8.25 4.11
C TYR A 131 17.67 7.83 4.11
N THR A 132 18.27 7.78 5.29
CA THR A 132 19.70 7.44 5.42
C THR A 132 19.98 6.04 4.88
N VAL A 133 19.19 5.05 5.30
CA VAL A 133 19.39 3.66 4.85
C VAL A 133 19.14 3.53 3.35
N VAL A 134 18.03 4.06 2.85
CA VAL A 134 17.72 3.98 1.42
C VAL A 134 18.84 4.62 0.58
N ASN A 135 19.32 5.80 0.97
CA ASN A 135 20.33 6.55 0.23
C ASN A 135 21.73 5.90 0.26
N ASN A 136 22.00 5.00 1.21
CA ASN A 136 23.23 4.19 1.23
C ASN A 136 23.27 3.10 0.15
N PHE A 137 22.11 2.63 -0.31
CA PHE A 137 22.00 1.50 -1.26
C PHE A 137 21.43 1.88 -2.61
N LEU A 138 20.59 2.92 -2.67
CA LEU A 138 19.82 3.33 -3.86
C LEU A 138 19.92 4.84 -4.05
N THR A 139 19.56 5.34 -5.22
CA THR A 139 19.44 6.76 -5.46
C THR A 139 18.05 7.26 -5.06
N VAL A 140 17.96 8.05 -4.00
CA VAL A 140 16.71 8.72 -3.62
C VAL A 140 16.37 9.78 -4.66
N ARG A 141 15.16 9.75 -5.18
CA ARG A 141 14.66 10.64 -6.23
C ARG A 141 13.73 11.72 -5.70
N ASN A 142 12.83 11.34 -4.78
CA ASN A 142 11.83 12.26 -4.23
C ASN A 142 11.30 11.78 -2.88
N ARG A 143 10.63 12.70 -2.17
CA ARG A 143 9.81 12.41 -1.02
C ARG A 143 8.37 12.81 -1.32
N ILE A 144 7.43 11.89 -1.20
CA ILE A 144 6.01 12.15 -1.28
C ILE A 144 5.48 12.25 0.15
N THR A 145 4.74 13.29 0.47
CA THR A 145 4.04 13.44 1.74
C THR A 145 2.55 13.17 1.52
N TRP A 146 2.06 12.11 2.14
CA TRP A 146 0.64 11.77 2.12
C TRP A 146 -0.06 12.30 3.36
N GLN A 147 -1.07 13.16 3.18
CA GLN A 147 -1.92 13.66 4.25
C GLN A 147 -2.92 12.57 4.68
N ARG A 148 -2.77 12.11 5.93
CA ARG A 148 -3.71 11.19 6.58
C ARG A 148 -4.70 11.98 7.40
N GLU A 149 -6.01 11.68 7.26
CA GLU A 149 -7.03 12.33 8.08
C GLU A 149 -7.23 11.68 9.45
N LYS A 150 -6.67 10.49 9.69
CA LYS A 150 -6.78 9.81 10.98
C LYS A 150 -5.74 10.34 11.98
N GLY A 151 -6.20 10.66 13.14
CA GLY A 151 -5.39 11.03 14.30
C GLY A 151 -6.28 11.64 15.35
N ARG A 152 -6.02 11.33 16.62
CA ARG A 152 -6.67 12.00 17.75
C ARG A 152 -6.13 13.42 17.87
N GLY A 153 -6.90 14.29 18.50
CA GLY A 153 -6.44 15.67 18.80
C GLY A 153 -5.11 15.66 19.55
N ALA A 154 -4.32 16.70 19.36
CA ALA A 154 -3.10 16.92 20.13
C ALA A 154 -3.43 17.69 21.42
N VAL A 155 -2.72 17.36 22.49
CA VAL A 155 -2.85 18.05 23.78
C VAL A 155 -1.60 18.91 24.03
N SER A 156 -0.42 18.34 23.83
CA SER A 156 0.88 18.97 24.11
C SER A 156 1.81 19.09 22.89
N ASN A 157 1.37 18.61 21.73
CA ASN A 157 2.12 18.68 20.48
C ASN A 157 1.17 18.69 19.29
N TRP A 158 1.69 18.96 18.08
CA TRP A 158 0.92 18.96 16.84
C TRP A 158 0.38 17.55 16.51
N LYS A 159 -0.86 17.51 16.02
CA LYS A 159 -1.47 16.26 15.53
C LYS A 159 -0.67 15.71 14.35
N ASN A 160 -0.19 14.47 14.45
CA ASN A 160 0.41 13.81 13.29
C ASN A 160 -0.68 13.47 12.27
N SER A 161 -0.62 14.09 11.10
CA SER A 161 -1.59 13.93 10.00
C SER A 161 -0.94 13.56 8.67
N CYS A 162 0.34 13.20 8.65
CA CYS A 162 1.03 12.82 7.41
C CYS A 162 1.91 11.59 7.59
N GLU A 163 2.19 10.94 6.48
CA GLU A 163 3.22 9.93 6.29
C GLU A 163 4.09 10.32 5.09
N ASP A 164 5.37 9.98 5.15
CA ASP A 164 6.31 10.14 4.05
C ASP A 164 6.45 8.84 3.26
N ILE A 165 6.66 8.97 1.96
CA ILE A 165 6.97 7.86 1.06
C ILE A 165 8.23 8.28 0.29
N TRP A 166 9.33 7.60 0.56
CA TRP A 166 10.57 7.84 -0.15
C TRP A 166 10.58 7.07 -1.47
N PHE A 167 10.78 7.78 -2.57
CA PHE A 167 10.96 7.23 -3.91
C PHE A 167 12.45 7.10 -4.21
N ALA A 168 12.90 5.91 -4.57
CA ALA A 168 14.28 5.64 -4.93
C ALA A 168 14.36 4.69 -6.14
N THR A 169 15.52 4.68 -6.81
CA THR A 169 15.79 3.80 -7.96
C THR A 169 17.16 3.13 -7.83
N VAL A 170 17.30 1.95 -8.41
CA VAL A 170 18.57 1.22 -8.46
C VAL A 170 19.55 1.97 -9.37
N GLY A 171 19.14 2.32 -10.58
CA GLY A 171 19.95 2.98 -11.58
C GLY A 171 19.32 4.28 -12.11
N PRO A 172 19.99 4.94 -13.05
CA PRO A 172 19.48 6.14 -13.70
C PRO A 172 18.34 5.83 -14.69
N ASP A 173 18.35 4.66 -15.31
CA ASP A 173 17.40 4.22 -16.33
C ASP A 173 16.24 3.49 -15.66
N TYR A 174 15.24 4.23 -15.22
CA TYR A 174 14.03 3.68 -14.59
C TYR A 174 12.77 4.11 -15.32
N TYR A 175 11.72 3.32 -15.18
CA TYR A 175 10.42 3.67 -15.76
C TYR A 175 9.66 4.64 -14.85
N PHE A 176 9.17 5.75 -15.44
CA PHE A 176 8.28 6.69 -14.77
C PHE A 176 7.29 7.31 -15.76
N ASP A 177 5.99 7.09 -15.53
CA ASP A 177 4.90 7.60 -16.36
C ASP A 177 4.07 8.64 -15.57
N ALA A 178 4.39 9.91 -15.77
CA ALA A 178 3.68 11.03 -15.16
C ALA A 178 2.25 11.19 -15.70
N ASP A 179 1.98 10.74 -16.92
CA ASP A 179 0.66 10.85 -17.56
C ASP A 179 -0.32 9.82 -17.00
N ALA A 180 0.14 8.64 -16.65
CA ALA A 180 -0.67 7.59 -16.04
C ALA A 180 -1.21 7.96 -14.64
N VAL A 181 -0.65 8.99 -14.00
CA VAL A 181 -1.05 9.44 -12.65
C VAL A 181 -1.65 10.84 -12.63
N LYS A 182 -2.10 11.34 -13.77
CA LYS A 182 -2.81 12.62 -13.83
C LYS A 182 -4.06 12.60 -12.97
N GLN A 183 -4.33 13.75 -12.35
CA GLN A 183 -5.46 13.96 -11.47
C GLN A 183 -6.50 14.85 -12.15
N LYS A 184 -7.75 14.37 -12.19
CA LYS A 184 -8.90 15.16 -12.66
C LYS A 184 -9.35 16.07 -11.51
N ARG A 185 -9.16 17.38 -11.70
CA ARG A 185 -9.50 18.41 -10.71
C ARG A 185 -10.62 19.30 -11.20
N ARG A 186 -11.55 19.61 -10.31
CA ARG A 186 -12.60 20.61 -10.58
C ARG A 186 -11.99 22.00 -10.68
N VAL A 187 -12.40 22.75 -11.69
CA VAL A 187 -11.94 24.13 -11.91
C VAL A 187 -12.85 25.10 -11.17
N ILE A 188 -12.31 25.75 -10.12
CA ILE A 188 -13.04 26.74 -9.31
C ILE A 188 -13.02 28.12 -9.98
N ALA A 189 -11.84 28.50 -10.55
CA ALA A 189 -11.64 29.77 -11.25
C ALA A 189 -11.19 29.46 -12.69
N PRO A 190 -12.14 29.39 -13.67
CA PRO A 190 -11.82 29.03 -15.05
C PRO A 190 -11.10 30.18 -15.76
N TYR A 191 -9.81 30.00 -16.01
CA TYR A 191 -9.01 30.93 -16.80
C TYR A 191 -9.26 30.69 -18.30
N ARG A 192 -9.46 31.78 -19.05
CA ARG A 192 -9.62 31.76 -20.51
C ARG A 192 -8.53 32.60 -21.16
N GLU A 193 -8.06 32.15 -22.32
CA GLU A 193 -7.13 32.85 -23.16
C GLU A 193 -7.78 33.03 -24.54
N ASN A 194 -7.88 34.24 -25.00
CA ASN A 194 -8.61 34.58 -26.27
C ASN A 194 -10.06 34.08 -26.30
N GLY A 195 -10.75 34.02 -25.15
CA GLY A 195 -12.13 33.56 -25.06
C GLY A 195 -12.30 32.04 -24.90
N GLU A 196 -11.26 31.25 -25.14
CA GLU A 196 -11.27 29.79 -25.03
C GLU A 196 -10.71 29.30 -23.68
N PRO A 197 -11.17 28.13 -23.19
CA PRO A 197 -10.57 27.49 -22.02
C PRO A 197 -9.09 27.21 -22.22
N LYS A 198 -8.21 27.71 -21.34
CA LYS A 198 -6.76 27.52 -21.49
C LYS A 198 -6.30 26.08 -21.23
N ASP A 199 -6.77 25.47 -20.13
CA ASP A 199 -6.27 24.17 -19.60
C ASP A 199 -7.38 23.31 -18.98
N TRP A 200 -8.64 23.60 -19.27
CA TRP A 200 -9.79 22.89 -18.73
C TRP A 200 -10.83 22.56 -19.80
N LYS A 201 -11.68 21.59 -19.51
CA LYS A 201 -12.79 21.19 -20.37
C LYS A 201 -14.10 21.31 -19.59
N GLU A 202 -15.16 21.73 -20.29
CA GLU A 202 -16.52 21.68 -19.80
C GLU A 202 -17.12 20.30 -20.14
N THR A 203 -17.74 19.67 -19.19
CA THR A 203 -18.44 18.39 -19.31
C THR A 203 -19.80 18.52 -18.64
N ASP A 204 -20.72 17.58 -18.85
CA ASP A 204 -22.05 17.57 -18.22
C ASP A 204 -21.95 17.62 -16.67
N ASP A 205 -20.86 17.10 -16.10
CA ASP A 205 -20.61 17.07 -14.66
C ASP A 205 -19.88 18.35 -14.15
N GLY A 206 -19.51 19.29 -15.04
CA GLY A 206 -18.84 20.54 -14.69
C GLY A 206 -17.53 20.80 -15.42
N LYS A 207 -16.74 21.75 -14.88
CA LYS A 207 -15.47 22.17 -15.48
C LYS A 207 -14.31 21.47 -14.79
N PHE A 208 -13.53 20.72 -15.56
CA PHE A 208 -12.40 19.92 -15.07
C PHE A 208 -11.12 20.16 -15.86
N ARG A 209 -9.99 19.99 -15.19
CA ARG A 209 -8.67 19.91 -15.82
C ARG A 209 -7.91 18.69 -15.35
N LEU A 210 -6.99 18.20 -16.18
CA LEU A 210 -6.02 17.18 -15.82
C LEU A 210 -4.73 17.85 -15.38
N THR A 211 -4.30 17.57 -14.15
CA THR A 211 -3.05 18.10 -13.58
C THR A 211 -2.07 16.98 -13.30
N CYS A 212 -0.78 17.25 -13.44
CA CYS A 212 0.25 16.33 -12.97
C CYS A 212 0.13 16.14 -11.47
N ALA A 213 0.37 14.92 -10.99
CA ALA A 213 0.43 14.63 -9.56
C ALA A 213 1.65 15.34 -8.94
N SER A 214 1.43 16.06 -7.82
CA SER A 214 2.52 16.62 -7.01
C SER A 214 3.06 15.55 -6.05
N ASN A 215 4.11 15.90 -5.31
CA ASN A 215 4.62 15.07 -4.23
C ASN A 215 3.94 15.35 -2.86
N PHE A 216 2.84 16.10 -2.85
CA PHE A 216 1.95 16.28 -1.70
C PHE A 216 0.56 15.76 -2.03
N TRP A 217 0.14 14.69 -1.32
CA TRP A 217 -1.12 13.97 -1.58
C TRP A 217 -2.13 14.20 -0.47
N ASP A 218 -3.11 15.03 -0.73
CA ASP A 218 -4.22 15.39 0.17
C ASP A 218 -5.56 14.75 -0.24
N ASP A 219 -5.56 14.02 -1.35
CA ASP A 219 -6.75 13.46 -2.01
C ASP A 219 -7.02 11.98 -1.70
N ILE A 220 -6.25 11.37 -0.79
CA ILE A 220 -6.31 9.93 -0.49
C ILE A 220 -6.78 9.71 0.94
N THR A 221 -7.94 9.06 1.09
CA THR A 221 -8.52 8.71 2.38
C THR A 221 -7.97 7.36 2.88
N VAL A 222 -7.72 7.25 4.18
CA VAL A 222 -7.40 5.97 4.82
C VAL A 222 -8.63 5.04 4.73
N PRO A 223 -8.47 3.74 4.43
CA PRO A 223 -9.58 2.81 4.43
C PRO A 223 -10.36 2.83 5.74
N TYR A 224 -11.69 2.81 5.65
CA TYR A 224 -12.58 2.74 6.81
C TYR A 224 -13.74 1.76 6.54
N TRP A 225 -14.44 1.39 7.57
CA TRP A 225 -15.39 0.27 7.62
C TRP A 225 -16.45 0.21 6.51
N SER A 226 -16.84 1.32 5.88
CA SER A 226 -17.79 1.32 4.75
C SER A 226 -17.14 1.18 3.38
N MET A 227 -15.81 1.05 3.29
CA MET A 227 -15.09 0.83 2.04
C MET A 227 -14.87 -0.66 1.82
N SER A 228 -15.10 -1.15 0.59
CA SER A 228 -14.96 -2.57 0.23
C SER A 228 -13.52 -3.09 0.34
N GLU A 229 -12.53 -2.20 0.23
CA GLU A 229 -11.11 -2.53 0.41
C GLU A 229 -10.71 -2.72 1.88
N ASN A 230 -11.53 -2.26 2.84
CA ASN A 230 -11.17 -2.25 4.25
C ASN A 230 -11.02 -3.65 4.85
N THR A 231 -10.02 -3.82 5.71
CA THR A 231 -9.80 -5.00 6.55
C THR A 231 -9.52 -4.59 7.99
N ASP A 232 -9.45 -5.54 8.91
CA ASP A 232 -9.05 -5.28 10.29
C ASP A 232 -7.53 -5.09 10.47
N HIS A 233 -6.75 -5.06 9.38
CA HIS A 233 -5.32 -4.79 9.45
C HIS A 233 -5.06 -3.36 9.95
N PRO A 234 -4.32 -3.18 11.05
CA PRO A 234 -4.24 -1.88 11.76
C PRO A 234 -3.45 -0.80 11.02
N ALA A 235 -2.73 -1.14 9.96
CA ALA A 235 -1.88 -0.24 9.19
C ALA A 235 -2.12 -0.36 7.68
N GLN A 236 -3.31 -0.82 7.27
CA GLN A 236 -3.63 -0.99 5.84
C GLN A 236 -3.46 0.32 5.07
N LYS A 237 -2.72 0.25 3.96
CA LYS A 237 -2.63 1.35 3.00
C LYS A 237 -3.82 1.34 2.04
N PRO A 238 -4.29 2.53 1.58
CA PRO A 238 -5.37 2.60 0.59
C PRO A 238 -4.92 2.12 -0.80
N GLU A 239 -5.81 1.42 -1.51
CA GLU A 239 -5.53 0.97 -2.88
C GLU A 239 -5.24 2.14 -3.83
N LYS A 240 -5.89 3.30 -3.65
CA LYS A 240 -5.63 4.51 -4.45
C LYS A 240 -4.18 4.99 -4.33
N LEU A 241 -3.60 4.92 -3.13
CA LEU A 241 -2.19 5.31 -2.89
C LEU A 241 -1.26 4.36 -3.65
N ILE A 242 -1.46 3.06 -3.47
CA ILE A 242 -0.64 2.03 -4.12
C ILE A 242 -0.81 2.09 -5.64
N ALA A 243 -2.01 2.36 -6.15
CA ALA A 243 -2.26 2.51 -7.58
C ALA A 243 -1.45 3.64 -8.21
N LYS A 244 -1.34 4.80 -7.54
CA LYS A 244 -0.49 5.91 -8.02
C LYS A 244 0.97 5.46 -8.15
N LEU A 245 1.50 4.75 -7.16
CA LEU A 245 2.89 4.26 -7.19
C LEU A 245 3.12 3.24 -8.31
N ILE A 246 2.20 2.27 -8.46
CA ILE A 246 2.28 1.22 -9.47
C ILE A 246 2.18 1.79 -10.87
N LEU A 247 1.22 2.67 -11.14
CA LEU A 247 1.02 3.26 -12.45
C LEU A 247 2.18 4.16 -12.87
N ALA A 248 2.72 4.95 -11.93
CA ALA A 248 3.87 5.79 -12.20
C ALA A 248 5.13 4.99 -12.53
N SER A 249 5.39 3.86 -11.83
CA SER A 249 6.72 3.24 -11.83
C SER A 249 6.75 1.79 -12.29
N SER A 250 5.70 1.32 -12.99
CA SER A 250 5.71 -0.03 -13.57
C SER A 250 4.92 -0.12 -14.88
N LYS A 251 5.43 -0.88 -15.84
CA LYS A 251 4.70 -1.25 -17.06
C LYS A 251 3.68 -2.36 -16.78
N PRO A 252 2.62 -2.53 -17.61
CA PRO A 252 1.79 -3.73 -17.56
C PRO A 252 2.65 -5.01 -17.61
N GLY A 253 2.30 -6.00 -16.80
CA GLY A 253 3.04 -7.27 -16.68
C GLY A 253 4.30 -7.22 -15.83
N ALA A 254 4.75 -6.04 -15.34
CA ALA A 254 5.88 -5.92 -14.43
C ALA A 254 5.59 -6.63 -13.08
N LEU A 255 6.63 -7.15 -12.42
CA LEU A 255 6.52 -7.75 -11.10
C LEU A 255 6.63 -6.69 -10.01
N VAL A 256 5.54 -6.52 -9.25
CA VAL A 256 5.46 -5.66 -8.06
C VAL A 256 5.63 -6.54 -6.81
N PHE A 257 6.54 -6.15 -5.94
CA PHE A 257 6.88 -6.92 -4.73
C PHE A 257 6.68 -6.10 -3.46
N ASP A 258 6.10 -6.73 -2.43
CA ASP A 258 5.93 -6.17 -1.09
C ASP A 258 6.48 -7.14 -0.04
N PRO A 259 7.63 -6.82 0.59
CA PRO A 259 8.24 -7.68 1.61
C PRO A 259 7.56 -7.64 2.98
N PHE A 260 6.57 -6.74 3.17
CA PHE A 260 5.77 -6.60 4.39
C PHE A 260 4.28 -6.50 4.01
N LEU A 261 3.78 -7.55 3.33
CA LEU A 261 2.53 -7.55 2.58
C LEU A 261 1.28 -7.15 3.38
N GLY A 262 1.23 -7.46 4.68
CA GLY A 262 0.05 -7.24 5.51
C GLY A 262 -1.19 -7.88 4.91
N SER A 263 -2.30 -7.14 4.82
CA SER A 263 -3.55 -7.63 4.22
C SER A 263 -3.58 -7.57 2.69
N GLY A 264 -2.42 -7.42 2.01
CA GLY A 264 -2.26 -7.62 0.58
C GLY A 264 -2.58 -6.44 -0.32
N THR A 265 -2.64 -5.20 0.18
CA THR A 265 -3.04 -4.05 -0.66
C THR A 265 -2.17 -3.90 -1.90
N THR A 266 -0.84 -4.05 -1.77
CA THR A 266 0.10 -3.95 -2.91
C THR A 266 -0.19 -5.02 -3.97
N SER A 267 -0.30 -6.28 -3.57
CA SER A 267 -0.58 -7.39 -4.49
C SER A 267 -1.95 -7.28 -5.16
N VAL A 268 -2.98 -6.92 -4.40
CA VAL A 268 -4.36 -6.72 -4.90
C VAL A 268 -4.39 -5.60 -5.94
N THR A 269 -3.78 -4.47 -5.64
CA THR A 269 -3.73 -3.32 -6.54
C THR A 269 -2.93 -3.63 -7.80
N ALA A 270 -1.79 -4.33 -7.66
CA ALA A 270 -0.99 -4.80 -8.80
C ALA A 270 -1.82 -5.69 -9.73
N LYS A 271 -2.55 -6.67 -9.18
CA LYS A 271 -3.45 -7.54 -9.92
C LYS A 271 -4.56 -6.77 -10.64
N LYS A 272 -5.25 -5.86 -9.95
CA LYS A 272 -6.30 -5.01 -10.54
C LYS A 272 -5.79 -4.19 -11.73
N LEU A 273 -4.53 -3.76 -11.67
CA LEU A 273 -3.89 -2.94 -12.71
C LEU A 273 -3.12 -3.76 -13.77
N GLY A 274 -3.26 -5.08 -13.80
CA GLY A 274 -2.62 -5.94 -14.80
C GLY A 274 -1.11 -6.09 -14.63
N ARG A 275 -0.61 -5.95 -13.40
CA ARG A 275 0.77 -6.29 -13.02
C ARG A 275 0.82 -7.66 -12.37
N LYS A 276 1.97 -8.30 -12.43
CA LYS A 276 2.31 -9.46 -11.62
C LYS A 276 2.60 -8.98 -10.20
N TYR A 277 2.38 -9.84 -9.22
CA TYR A 277 2.60 -9.50 -7.81
C TYR A 277 3.38 -10.59 -7.08
N CYS A 278 4.01 -10.21 -6.01
CA CYS A 278 4.57 -11.11 -5.00
C CYS A 278 4.55 -10.41 -3.64
N GLY A 279 4.39 -11.16 -2.57
CA GLY A 279 4.47 -10.60 -1.23
C GLY A 279 4.90 -11.61 -0.19
N ILE A 280 5.52 -11.10 0.88
CA ILE A 280 5.90 -11.89 2.07
C ILE A 280 5.17 -11.32 3.27
N GLU A 281 4.54 -12.19 4.06
CA GLU A 281 3.85 -11.82 5.31
C GLU A 281 4.02 -12.94 6.33
N MET A 282 4.41 -12.56 7.54
CA MET A 282 4.64 -13.53 8.59
C MET A 282 3.36 -13.98 9.31
N ASN A 283 2.31 -13.15 9.30
CA ASN A 283 1.04 -13.46 9.93
C ASN A 283 0.12 -14.20 8.95
N THR A 284 -0.19 -15.45 9.25
CA THR A 284 -1.02 -16.32 8.40
C THR A 284 -2.41 -15.74 8.16
N GLU A 285 -3.07 -15.13 9.15
CA GLU A 285 -4.39 -14.51 8.97
C GLU A 285 -4.35 -13.36 7.97
N TYR A 286 -3.28 -12.55 7.97
CA TYR A 286 -3.12 -11.49 6.99
C TYR A 286 -2.82 -12.05 5.59
N CYS A 287 -2.05 -13.13 5.49
CA CYS A 287 -1.87 -13.84 4.21
C CYS A 287 -3.20 -14.33 3.64
N LEU A 288 -4.05 -14.94 4.48
CA LEU A 288 -5.37 -15.45 4.08
C LEU A 288 -6.31 -14.31 3.66
N LEU A 289 -6.28 -13.17 4.37
CA LEU A 289 -7.00 -11.95 3.97
C LEU A 289 -6.51 -11.42 2.62
N ALA A 290 -5.20 -11.45 2.37
CA ALA A 290 -4.63 -11.06 1.09
C ALA A 290 -5.15 -11.98 -0.04
N GLU A 291 -5.16 -13.29 0.16
CA GLU A 291 -5.67 -14.26 -0.82
C GLU A 291 -7.17 -14.08 -1.10
N LYS A 292 -7.98 -13.81 -0.07
CA LYS A 292 -9.41 -13.46 -0.26
C LYS A 292 -9.60 -12.22 -1.10
N ARG A 293 -8.83 -11.16 -0.82
CA ARG A 293 -8.86 -9.91 -1.60
C ARG A 293 -8.37 -10.13 -3.04
N LEU A 294 -7.31 -10.94 -3.22
CA LEU A 294 -6.81 -11.33 -4.54
C LEU A 294 -7.84 -12.10 -5.36
N ALA A 295 -8.60 -13.01 -4.74
CA ALA A 295 -9.71 -13.71 -5.40
C ALA A 295 -10.83 -12.75 -5.82
N ARG A 296 -11.17 -11.76 -4.99
CA ARG A 296 -12.15 -10.73 -5.36
C ARG A 296 -11.68 -9.86 -6.53
N ALA A 297 -10.38 -9.58 -6.63
CA ALA A 297 -9.80 -8.78 -7.72
C ALA A 297 -9.89 -9.46 -9.10
N ASP A 298 -10.25 -10.73 -9.19
CA ASP A 298 -10.57 -11.40 -10.46
C ASP A 298 -11.89 -10.89 -11.06
N CYS A 299 -12.88 -10.58 -10.20
CA CYS A 299 -14.21 -10.14 -10.61
C CYS A 299 -14.37 -8.62 -10.51
N ASP A 300 -13.69 -7.96 -9.55
CA ASP A 300 -13.80 -6.52 -9.32
C ASP A 300 -12.41 -5.85 -9.39
N LYS A 301 -12.17 -5.16 -10.48
CA LYS A 301 -10.93 -4.39 -10.71
C LYS A 301 -11.06 -2.92 -10.34
N SER A 302 -12.19 -2.50 -9.78
CA SER A 302 -12.40 -1.11 -9.37
C SER A 302 -11.43 -0.69 -8.26
N ILE A 303 -10.95 0.55 -8.35
CA ILE A 303 -10.13 1.19 -7.32
C ILE A 303 -10.82 2.51 -6.99
N GLN A 304 -11.16 2.70 -5.71
CA GLN A 304 -11.84 3.92 -5.29
C GLN A 304 -10.99 5.15 -5.60
N GLY A 305 -11.61 6.15 -6.26
CA GLY A 305 -10.92 7.38 -6.65
C GLY A 305 -10.04 7.27 -7.90
N TYR A 306 -10.14 6.15 -8.64
CA TYR A 306 -9.50 5.95 -9.94
C TYR A 306 -10.49 5.34 -10.92
N SER A 307 -10.81 6.05 -11.99
CA SER A 307 -11.70 5.58 -13.05
C SER A 307 -11.40 6.30 -14.36
N GLY A 308 -11.67 5.65 -15.51
CA GLY A 308 -11.42 6.23 -16.82
C GLY A 308 -9.95 6.61 -17.07
N GLY A 309 -8.99 5.91 -16.42
CA GLY A 309 -7.55 6.18 -16.57
C GLY A 309 -7.03 7.41 -15.81
N VAL A 310 -7.84 8.02 -14.95
CA VAL A 310 -7.45 9.22 -14.18
C VAL A 310 -7.80 9.09 -12.71
N PHE A 311 -7.02 9.76 -11.86
CA PHE A 311 -7.33 9.89 -10.44
C PHE A 311 -8.28 11.06 -10.20
N TRP A 312 -9.20 10.87 -9.26
CA TRP A 312 -10.18 11.87 -8.88
C TRP A 312 -9.82 12.48 -7.52
N GLU A 313 -10.18 13.75 -7.35
CA GLU A 313 -10.07 14.43 -6.05
C GLU A 313 -10.93 13.73 -4.99
N ARG A 314 -10.64 14.00 -3.73
CA ARG A 314 -11.46 13.56 -2.59
C ARG A 314 -12.89 14.11 -2.73
N ASN A 315 -13.86 13.32 -2.29
CA ASN A 315 -15.29 13.68 -2.30
C ASN A 315 -15.98 13.84 -3.66
N THR A 316 -15.35 13.39 -4.75
CA THR A 316 -15.98 13.33 -6.07
C THR A 316 -16.69 12.01 -6.36
N GLY A 317 -16.96 11.19 -5.34
CA GLY A 317 -17.49 9.82 -5.46
C GLY A 317 -18.83 9.67 -6.18
N ARG A 318 -19.69 10.72 -6.18
CA ARG A 318 -20.96 10.72 -6.92
C ARG A 318 -20.77 10.82 -8.43
N GLU A 319 -19.63 11.32 -8.88
CA GLU A 319 -19.29 11.52 -10.30
C GLU A 319 -18.55 10.30 -10.88
N GLN A 320 -18.13 9.34 -10.03
CA GLN A 320 -17.37 8.14 -10.41
C GLN A 320 -18.26 6.94 -10.74
N GLY A 321 -19.53 6.98 -10.40
CA GLY A 321 -20.49 5.87 -10.56
C GLY A 321 -21.48 6.03 -11.71
N LYS A 322 -21.19 6.92 -12.68
CA LYS A 322 -21.98 7.08 -13.90
C LYS A 322 -21.25 6.57 -15.12
#